data_c93f9534c38c1ce5b122cddb8844a0af
#
_entry.id   c93f9534c38c1ce5b122cddb8844a0af
#
_cell.length_a   1.000
_cell.length_b   1.000
_cell.length_c   1.000
_cell.angle_alpha   90.00
_cell.angle_beta   90.00
_cell.angle_gamma   90.00
#
_symmetry.space_group_name_H-M   'P 1'
#
loop_
_entity.id
_entity.type
_entity.pdbx_description
1 polymer ?
#
loop_
_entity_poly.entity_id
_entity_poly.type
_entity_poly.pdbx_seq_one_letter_code
_entity_poly.pdbx_strand_id
1 'polypeptide(L)'
;MATQISAIRRLGSAARAGLGAAATAIAERSTRQRRRAVLTEQHRLHFDLLCKAMDDPALAAVLNTYETEIGPEKQRQYLFANALYINALYFHRIGALTRAELHGHFRIMCQNPVFREYWEATEHHRKSLPESSDEAQLGRMMDTLIQDQADADADEWWVVGEPDEG
;
A
#
# COMPACT_ATOMS: atom_id res chain seq x y z
N MET A 1 59.39 23.44 8.92
CA MET A 1 58.43 24.02 8.02
C MET A 1 57.57 23.01 7.24
N ALA A 2 58.04 21.79 6.93
CA ALA A 2 57.27 20.77 6.17
C ALA A 2 56.05 20.22 6.92
N THR A 3 56.05 20.15 8.25
CA THR A 3 54.98 19.57 9.07
C THR A 3 53.70 20.44 9.14
N GLN A 4 53.83 21.77 9.08
CA GLN A 4 52.70 22.70 9.10
C GLN A 4 51.91 22.71 7.81
N ILE A 5 52.59 22.58 6.64
CA ILE A 5 51.94 22.54 5.34
C ILE A 5 51.12 21.28 5.17
N SER A 6 51.53 20.15 5.74
CA SER A 6 50.79 18.87 5.72
C SER A 6 49.52 18.94 6.57
N ALA A 7 49.51 19.65 7.69
CA ALA A 7 48.34 19.81 8.57
C ALA A 7 47.25 20.68 7.88
N ILE A 8 47.65 21.77 7.25
CA ILE A 8 46.72 22.67 6.52
C ILE A 8 46.07 21.96 5.31
N ARG A 9 46.83 21.14 4.58
CA ARG A 9 46.30 20.32 3.48
C ARG A 9 45.27 19.28 3.96
N ARG A 10 45.53 18.62 5.10
CA ARG A 10 44.59 17.65 5.69
C ARG A 10 43.29 18.31 6.18
N LEU A 11 43.39 19.49 6.81
CA LEU A 11 42.21 20.27 7.22
C LEU A 11 41.38 20.75 6.01
N GLY A 12 42.01 21.17 4.92
CA GLY A 12 41.33 21.58 3.71
C GLY A 12 40.64 20.44 2.98
N SER A 13 41.20 19.22 3.01
CA SER A 13 40.58 18.03 2.42
C SER A 13 39.39 17.52 3.26
N ALA A 14 39.47 17.54 4.57
CA ALA A 14 38.39 17.15 5.48
C ALA A 14 37.19 18.15 5.37
N ALA A 15 37.46 19.43 5.28
CA ALA A 15 36.42 20.45 5.09
C ALA A 15 35.73 20.32 3.75
N ARG A 16 36.44 20.01 2.67
CA ARG A 16 35.84 19.75 1.34
C ARG A 16 35.01 18.47 1.33
N ALA A 17 35.47 17.40 1.97
CA ALA A 17 34.71 16.14 2.09
C ALA A 17 33.44 16.36 2.91
N GLY A 18 33.47 17.13 3.99
CA GLY A 18 32.31 17.48 4.80
C GLY A 18 31.27 18.31 4.04
N LEU A 19 31.71 19.29 3.27
CA LEU A 19 30.82 20.10 2.43
C LEU A 19 30.18 19.27 1.30
N GLY A 20 30.93 18.35 0.69
CA GLY A 20 30.42 17.44 -0.33
C GLY A 20 29.37 16.50 0.26
N ALA A 21 29.60 15.90 1.43
CA ALA A 21 28.64 15.04 2.10
C ALA A 21 27.36 15.80 2.51
N ALA A 22 27.47 17.02 3.01
CA ALA A 22 26.32 17.86 3.34
C ALA A 22 25.51 18.23 2.10
N ALA A 23 26.15 18.60 0.99
CA ALA A 23 25.47 18.90 -0.26
C ALA A 23 24.71 17.68 -0.83
N THR A 24 25.32 16.49 -0.76
CA THR A 24 24.68 15.23 -1.17
C THR A 24 23.46 14.92 -0.29
N ALA A 25 23.58 15.05 1.03
CA ALA A 25 22.47 14.82 1.96
C ALA A 25 21.29 15.80 1.70
N ILE A 26 21.59 17.07 1.41
CA ILE A 26 20.57 18.08 1.04
C ILE A 26 19.89 17.71 -0.27
N ALA A 27 20.66 17.30 -1.28
CA ALA A 27 20.12 16.89 -2.59
C ALA A 27 19.22 15.65 -2.46
N GLU A 28 19.64 14.64 -1.71
CA GLU A 28 18.83 13.45 -1.44
C GLU A 28 17.53 13.79 -0.70
N ARG A 29 17.61 14.65 0.32
CA ARG A 29 16.43 15.10 1.07
C ARG A 29 15.45 15.84 0.17
N SER A 30 15.94 16.74 -0.69
CA SER A 30 15.13 17.45 -1.67
C SER A 30 14.47 16.50 -2.67
N THR A 31 15.19 15.49 -3.16
CA THR A 31 14.65 14.48 -4.08
C THR A 31 13.56 13.65 -3.40
N ARG A 32 13.76 13.19 -2.17
CA ARG A 32 12.74 12.47 -1.39
C ARG A 32 11.49 13.32 -1.16
N GLN A 33 11.68 14.59 -0.82
CA GLN A 33 10.57 15.52 -0.60
C GLN A 33 9.76 15.75 -1.88
N ARG A 34 10.43 15.95 -3.03
CA ARG A 34 9.76 16.07 -4.34
C ARG A 34 9.00 14.80 -4.69
N ARG A 35 9.58 13.63 -4.51
CA ARG A 35 8.91 12.33 -4.73
C ARG A 35 7.65 12.19 -3.86
N ARG A 36 7.74 12.55 -2.57
CA ARG A 36 6.56 12.54 -1.68
C ARG A 36 5.47 13.48 -2.17
N ALA A 37 5.81 14.69 -2.59
CA ALA A 37 4.85 15.66 -3.10
C ALA A 37 4.13 15.14 -4.37
N VAL A 38 4.86 14.50 -5.29
CA VAL A 38 4.26 13.89 -6.50
C VAL A 38 3.33 12.73 -6.11
N LEU A 39 3.74 11.86 -5.21
CA LEU A 39 2.89 10.76 -4.73
C LEU A 39 1.63 11.28 -4.03
N THR A 40 1.74 12.35 -3.25
CA THR A 40 0.59 12.98 -2.58
C THR A 40 -0.41 13.50 -3.60
N GLU A 41 0.06 14.20 -4.63
CA GLU A 41 -0.83 14.74 -5.67
C GLU A 41 -1.47 13.64 -6.51
N GLN A 42 -0.72 12.62 -6.91
CA GLN A 42 -1.26 11.44 -7.60
C GLN A 42 -2.33 10.73 -6.77
N HIS A 43 -2.08 10.53 -5.47
CA HIS A 43 -3.05 9.92 -4.57
C HIS A 43 -4.32 10.75 -4.45
N ARG A 44 -4.18 12.07 -4.29
CA ARG A 44 -5.33 13.00 -4.21
C ARG A 44 -6.20 12.92 -5.47
N LEU A 45 -5.58 13.01 -6.66
CA LEU A 45 -6.29 12.92 -7.92
C LEU A 45 -7.00 11.56 -8.11
N HIS A 46 -6.32 10.47 -7.75
CA HIS A 46 -6.91 9.13 -7.83
C HIS A 46 -8.11 9.00 -6.87
N PHE A 47 -7.95 9.48 -5.63
CA PHE A 47 -9.02 9.45 -4.65
C PHE A 47 -10.23 10.29 -5.07
N ASP A 48 -10.00 11.48 -5.64
CA ASP A 48 -11.05 12.34 -6.19
C ASP A 48 -11.84 11.63 -7.32
N LEU A 49 -11.13 10.87 -8.19
CA LEU A 49 -11.78 10.08 -9.24
C LEU A 49 -12.65 8.94 -8.65
N LEU A 50 -12.15 8.24 -7.65
CA LEU A 50 -12.93 7.20 -6.96
C LEU A 50 -14.17 7.77 -6.25
N CYS A 51 -14.05 8.93 -5.59
CA CYS A 51 -15.20 9.59 -4.97
C CYS A 51 -16.27 9.94 -6.00
N LYS A 52 -15.89 10.52 -7.15
CA LYS A 52 -16.83 10.84 -8.23
C LYS A 52 -17.52 9.58 -8.77
N ALA A 53 -16.79 8.48 -8.92
CA ALA A 53 -17.38 7.22 -9.38
C ALA A 53 -18.32 6.59 -8.32
N MET A 54 -18.03 6.77 -7.03
CA MET A 54 -18.94 6.32 -5.97
C MET A 54 -20.25 7.12 -5.92
N ASP A 55 -20.21 8.39 -6.35
CA ASP A 55 -21.39 9.28 -6.34
C ASP A 55 -22.23 9.15 -7.61
N ASP A 56 -21.65 8.69 -8.74
CA ASP A 56 -22.31 8.59 -10.05
C ASP A 56 -22.15 7.17 -10.64
N PRO A 57 -23.24 6.38 -10.74
CA PRO A 57 -23.21 5.05 -11.32
C PRO A 57 -22.73 4.99 -12.77
N ALA A 58 -22.95 6.05 -13.56
CA ALA A 58 -22.48 6.08 -14.94
C ALA A 58 -20.95 6.22 -15.00
N LEU A 59 -20.36 6.97 -14.08
CA LEU A 59 -18.90 7.04 -13.93
C LEU A 59 -18.33 5.77 -13.32
N ALA A 60 -19.05 5.15 -12.37
CA ALA A 60 -18.66 3.85 -11.83
C ALA A 60 -18.57 2.77 -12.90
N ALA A 61 -19.51 2.77 -13.86
CA ALA A 61 -19.53 1.82 -14.98
C ALA A 61 -18.26 1.89 -15.86
N VAL A 62 -17.60 3.06 -15.96
CA VAL A 62 -16.32 3.21 -16.68
C VAL A 62 -15.18 2.45 -15.99
N LEU A 63 -15.27 2.28 -14.68
CA LEU A 63 -14.26 1.58 -13.86
C LEU A 63 -14.64 0.10 -13.65
N ASN A 64 -15.75 -0.37 -14.24
CA ASN A 64 -16.19 -1.76 -14.13
C ASN A 64 -15.36 -2.65 -15.06
N THR A 65 -14.38 -3.32 -14.47
CA THR A 65 -13.48 -4.25 -15.15
C THR A 65 -13.52 -5.64 -14.52
N TYR A 66 -14.59 -5.94 -13.77
CA TYR A 66 -14.79 -7.23 -13.12
C TYR A 66 -15.22 -8.29 -14.14
N GLU A 67 -14.78 -9.52 -13.95
CA GLU A 67 -15.13 -10.65 -14.84
C GLU A 67 -16.61 -11.07 -14.72
N THR A 68 -17.22 -10.76 -13.58
CA THR A 68 -18.64 -11.05 -13.33
C THR A 68 -19.46 -9.76 -13.29
N GLU A 69 -20.72 -9.85 -13.71
CA GLU A 69 -21.64 -8.73 -13.59
C GLU A 69 -21.96 -8.46 -12.12
N ILE A 70 -21.76 -7.21 -11.69
CA ILE A 70 -22.05 -6.76 -10.33
C ILE A 70 -23.04 -5.59 -10.36
N GLY A 71 -23.96 -5.57 -9.39
CA GLY A 71 -24.91 -4.47 -9.25
C GLY A 71 -24.26 -3.16 -8.81
N PRO A 72 -24.93 -2.01 -9.06
CA PRO A 72 -24.37 -0.68 -8.75
C PRO A 72 -23.97 -0.47 -7.28
N GLU A 73 -24.74 -1.04 -6.36
CA GLU A 73 -24.43 -0.96 -4.92
C GLU A 73 -23.13 -1.71 -4.58
N LYS A 74 -22.99 -2.94 -5.09
CA LYS A 74 -21.78 -3.75 -4.90
C LYS A 74 -20.57 -3.07 -5.56
N GLN A 75 -20.75 -2.49 -6.74
CA GLN A 75 -19.69 -1.74 -7.39
C GLN A 75 -19.23 -0.54 -6.56
N ARG A 76 -20.16 0.20 -5.95
CA ARG A 76 -19.82 1.30 -5.02
C ARG A 76 -19.02 0.79 -3.83
N GLN A 77 -19.41 -0.34 -3.24
CA GLN A 77 -18.69 -0.96 -2.13
C GLN A 77 -17.26 -1.36 -2.54
N TYR A 78 -17.08 -1.90 -3.74
CA TYR A 78 -15.76 -2.29 -4.26
C TYR A 78 -14.88 -1.07 -4.56
N LEU A 79 -15.45 0.01 -5.08
CA LEU A 79 -14.71 1.27 -5.26
C LEU A 79 -14.24 1.84 -3.91
N PHE A 80 -15.06 1.73 -2.86
CA PHE A 80 -14.67 2.15 -1.52
C PHE A 80 -13.60 1.22 -0.92
N ALA A 81 -13.70 -0.09 -1.10
CA ALA A 81 -12.68 -1.05 -0.69
C ALA A 81 -11.34 -0.77 -1.38
N ASN A 82 -11.37 -0.46 -2.69
CA ASN A 82 -10.19 -0.02 -3.44
C ASN A 82 -9.59 1.27 -2.84
N ALA A 83 -10.43 2.26 -2.54
CA ALA A 83 -9.97 3.51 -1.94
C ALA A 83 -9.26 3.29 -0.59
N LEU A 84 -9.78 2.40 0.27
CA LEU A 84 -9.15 2.03 1.53
C LEU A 84 -7.80 1.34 1.32
N TYR A 85 -7.73 0.39 0.40
CA TYR A 85 -6.49 -0.33 0.07
C TYR A 85 -5.42 0.62 -0.46
N ILE A 86 -5.74 1.43 -1.46
CA ILE A 86 -4.82 2.41 -2.06
C ILE A 86 -4.37 3.45 -1.03
N ASN A 87 -5.25 3.85 -0.11
CA ASN A 87 -4.89 4.78 0.97
C ASN A 87 -3.84 4.16 1.92
N ALA A 88 -4.00 2.91 2.33
CA ALA A 88 -3.02 2.22 3.16
C ALA A 88 -1.65 2.07 2.44
N LEU A 89 -1.66 1.71 1.14
CA LEU A 89 -0.45 1.67 0.32
C LEU A 89 0.22 3.04 0.22
N TYR A 90 -0.56 4.09 0.03
CA TYR A 90 -0.04 5.46 -0.04
C TYR A 90 0.70 5.84 1.25
N PHE A 91 0.10 5.61 2.42
CA PHE A 91 0.76 5.91 3.70
C PHE A 91 2.06 5.11 3.90
N HIS A 92 2.07 3.86 3.45
CA HIS A 92 3.29 3.07 3.46
C HIS A 92 4.36 3.64 2.52
N ARG A 93 4.02 3.99 1.29
CA ARG A 93 4.94 4.54 0.28
C ARG A 93 5.56 5.87 0.66
N ILE A 94 4.82 6.73 1.36
CA ILE A 94 5.38 7.98 1.89
C ILE A 94 6.15 7.78 3.20
N GLY A 95 6.18 6.56 3.73
CA GLY A 95 6.89 6.21 4.96
C GLY A 95 6.17 6.67 6.23
N ALA A 96 4.85 6.90 6.18
CA ALA A 96 4.02 7.18 7.34
C ALA A 96 3.58 5.90 8.06
N LEU A 97 3.56 4.76 7.34
CA LEU A 97 3.34 3.43 7.91
C LEU A 97 4.55 2.54 7.63
N THR A 98 5.01 1.84 8.63
CA THR A 98 5.95 0.72 8.49
C THR A 98 5.26 -0.48 7.85
N ARG A 99 6.04 -1.47 7.37
CA ARG A 99 5.48 -2.72 6.83
C ARG A 99 4.66 -3.50 7.87
N ALA A 100 5.05 -3.48 9.14
CA ALA A 100 4.34 -4.15 10.22
C ALA A 100 2.99 -3.47 10.51
N GLU A 101 2.95 -2.14 10.52
CA GLU A 101 1.69 -1.40 10.68
C GLU A 101 0.76 -1.61 9.49
N LEU A 102 1.29 -1.61 8.25
CA LEU A 102 0.52 -1.91 7.06
C LEU A 102 -0.09 -3.32 7.12
N HIS A 103 0.67 -4.32 7.57
CA HIS A 103 0.16 -5.67 7.80
C HIS A 103 -1.01 -5.67 8.81
N GLY A 104 -0.90 -4.91 9.91
CA GLY A 104 -2.00 -4.73 10.87
C GLY A 104 -3.26 -4.12 10.22
N HIS A 105 -3.10 -3.08 9.40
CA HIS A 105 -4.20 -2.48 8.64
C HIS A 105 -4.87 -3.48 7.69
N PHE A 106 -4.08 -4.25 6.95
CA PHE A 106 -4.58 -5.27 6.04
C PHE A 106 -5.36 -6.37 6.76
N ARG A 107 -4.86 -6.82 7.91
CA ARG A 107 -5.56 -7.80 8.74
C ARG A 107 -6.96 -7.33 9.17
N ILE A 108 -7.10 -6.04 9.53
CA ILE A 108 -8.41 -5.45 9.86
C ILE A 108 -9.33 -5.40 8.63
N MET A 109 -8.79 -5.03 7.46
CA MET A 109 -9.57 -5.01 6.21
C MET A 109 -10.08 -6.41 5.84
N CYS A 110 -9.27 -7.46 6.01
CA CYS A 110 -9.63 -8.84 5.71
C CYS A 110 -10.76 -9.38 6.60
N GLN A 111 -11.05 -8.78 7.75
CA GLN A 111 -12.20 -9.16 8.58
C GLN A 111 -13.54 -8.79 7.92
N ASN A 112 -13.54 -7.82 7.00
CA ASN A 112 -14.77 -7.40 6.32
C ASN A 112 -15.04 -8.30 5.10
N PRO A 113 -16.22 -8.97 5.04
CA PRO A 113 -16.55 -9.88 3.93
C PRO A 113 -16.61 -9.18 2.59
N VAL A 114 -17.12 -7.93 2.53
CA VAL A 114 -17.16 -7.15 1.27
C VAL A 114 -15.76 -6.84 0.77
N PHE A 115 -14.80 -6.63 1.67
CA PHE A 115 -13.42 -6.41 1.28
C PHE A 115 -12.79 -7.70 0.72
N ARG A 116 -13.09 -8.86 1.29
CA ARG A 116 -12.63 -10.16 0.75
C ARG A 116 -13.22 -10.44 -0.64
N GLU A 117 -14.52 -10.19 -0.82
CA GLU A 117 -15.17 -10.31 -2.13
C GLU A 117 -14.55 -9.37 -3.17
N TYR A 118 -14.29 -8.10 -2.81
CA TYR A 118 -13.58 -7.16 -3.67
C TYR A 118 -12.20 -7.68 -4.05
N TRP A 119 -11.47 -8.21 -3.06
CA TRP A 119 -10.12 -8.71 -3.28
C TRP A 119 -10.11 -9.89 -4.25
N GLU A 120 -11.03 -10.84 -4.12
CA GLU A 120 -11.23 -11.94 -5.05
C GLU A 120 -11.62 -11.44 -6.45
N ALA A 121 -12.62 -10.58 -6.56
CA ALA A 121 -13.09 -10.03 -7.83
C ALA A 121 -12.02 -9.26 -8.62
N THR A 122 -10.95 -8.82 -7.97
CA THR A 122 -9.83 -8.08 -8.60
C THR A 122 -8.56 -8.91 -8.73
N GLU A 123 -8.61 -10.21 -8.53
CA GLU A 123 -7.44 -11.10 -8.59
C GLU A 123 -6.72 -11.03 -9.95
N HIS A 124 -7.48 -11.02 -11.04
CA HIS A 124 -6.94 -10.96 -12.41
C HIS A 124 -6.12 -9.68 -12.67
N HIS A 125 -6.48 -8.55 -12.06
CA HIS A 125 -5.68 -7.32 -12.14
C HIS A 125 -4.32 -7.48 -11.46
N ARG A 126 -4.29 -8.12 -10.30
CA ARG A 126 -3.05 -8.34 -9.53
C ARG A 126 -2.12 -9.35 -10.20
N LYS A 127 -2.69 -10.37 -10.89
CA LYS A 127 -1.92 -11.36 -11.66
C LYS A 127 -1.17 -10.74 -12.83
N SER A 128 -1.57 -9.57 -13.32
CA SER A 128 -0.88 -8.84 -14.38
C SER A 128 0.34 -8.04 -13.90
N LEU A 129 0.54 -7.91 -12.59
CA LEU A 129 1.65 -7.15 -12.02
C LEU A 129 2.97 -7.92 -12.15
N PRO A 130 4.10 -7.23 -12.40
CA PRO A 130 5.42 -7.85 -12.32
C PRO A 130 5.67 -8.45 -10.93
N GLU A 131 6.08 -9.71 -10.85
CA GLU A 131 6.28 -10.43 -9.57
C GLU A 131 7.23 -9.72 -8.60
N SER A 132 8.22 -9.01 -9.14
CA SER A 132 9.22 -8.25 -8.36
C SER A 132 8.72 -6.90 -7.86
N SER A 133 7.52 -6.46 -8.27
CA SER A 133 6.98 -5.17 -7.85
C SER A 133 6.58 -5.17 -6.36
N ASP A 134 6.66 -4.00 -5.72
CA ASP A 134 6.19 -3.82 -4.34
C ASP A 134 4.69 -4.16 -4.23
N GLU A 135 3.90 -3.78 -5.24
CA GLU A 135 2.47 -4.07 -5.31
C GLU A 135 2.18 -5.58 -5.30
N ALA A 136 2.93 -6.36 -6.10
CA ALA A 136 2.77 -7.81 -6.13
C ALA A 136 3.16 -8.46 -4.78
N GLN A 137 4.21 -7.93 -4.12
CA GLN A 137 4.61 -8.42 -2.79
C GLN A 137 3.58 -8.10 -1.71
N LEU A 138 2.99 -6.91 -1.74
CA LEU A 138 1.94 -6.50 -0.81
C LEU A 138 0.62 -7.22 -1.11
N GLY A 139 0.34 -7.51 -2.39
CA GLY A 139 -0.77 -8.36 -2.80
C GLY A 139 -0.67 -9.75 -2.20
N ARG A 140 0.47 -10.41 -2.32
CA ARG A 140 0.70 -11.73 -1.69
C ARG A 140 0.56 -11.73 -0.17
N MET A 141 0.95 -10.64 0.49
CA MET A 141 0.73 -10.48 1.93
C MET A 141 -0.77 -10.44 2.27
N MET A 142 -1.56 -9.77 1.43
CA MET A 142 -3.01 -9.73 1.59
C MET A 142 -3.65 -11.11 1.29
N ASP A 143 -3.20 -11.81 0.24
CA ASP A 143 -3.69 -13.15 -0.11
C ASP A 143 -3.48 -14.11 1.07
N THR A 144 -2.30 -14.06 1.72
CA THR A 144 -2.01 -14.88 2.92
C THR A 144 -2.96 -14.52 4.06
N LEU A 145 -3.20 -13.24 4.34
CA LEU A 145 -4.10 -12.81 5.41
C LEU A 145 -5.55 -13.24 5.19
N ILE A 146 -6.01 -13.24 3.94
CA ILE A 146 -7.37 -13.71 3.59
C ILE A 146 -7.46 -15.22 3.77
N GLN A 147 -6.43 -15.97 3.37
CA GLN A 147 -6.39 -17.42 3.57
C GLN A 147 -6.37 -17.78 5.06
N ASP A 148 -5.52 -17.12 5.85
CA ASP A 148 -5.45 -17.33 7.31
C ASP A 148 -6.81 -17.07 7.99
N GLN A 149 -7.55 -16.05 7.52
CA GLN A 149 -8.89 -15.75 8.03
C GLN A 149 -9.91 -16.82 7.63
N ALA A 150 -9.86 -17.31 6.39
CA ALA A 150 -10.76 -18.37 5.92
C ALA A 150 -10.52 -19.68 6.69
N ASP A 151 -9.26 -20.01 6.95
CA ASP A 151 -8.89 -21.20 7.72
C ASP A 151 -9.37 -21.09 9.20
N ALA A 152 -9.24 -19.90 9.80
CA ALA A 152 -9.75 -19.62 11.15
C ALA A 152 -11.28 -19.73 11.24
N ASP A 153 -12.00 -19.17 10.26
CA ASP A 153 -13.46 -19.25 10.18
C ASP A 153 -13.92 -20.72 9.99
N ALA A 154 -13.14 -21.55 9.28
CA ALA A 154 -13.41 -22.97 9.10
C ALA A 154 -13.20 -23.80 10.38
N ASP A 155 -12.13 -23.51 11.13
CA ASP A 155 -11.81 -24.19 12.38
C ASP A 155 -12.86 -23.88 13.48
N GLU A 156 -13.39 -22.65 13.52
CA GLU A 156 -14.44 -22.26 14.45
C GLU A 156 -15.76 -23.02 14.19
N TRP A 157 -16.06 -23.35 12.94
CA TRP A 157 -17.24 -24.13 12.55
C TRP A 157 -17.22 -25.56 13.11
N TRP A 158 -16.04 -26.20 13.26
CA TRP A 158 -15.91 -27.57 13.75
C TRP A 158 -16.02 -27.70 15.29
N VAL A 159 -15.86 -26.61 16.03
CA VAL A 159 -15.91 -26.59 17.49
C VAL A 159 -17.35 -26.49 18.04
N VAL A 160 -18.34 -26.14 17.23
CA VAL A 160 -19.74 -25.86 17.66
C VAL A 160 -20.67 -27.08 17.49
N GLY A 161 -20.18 -28.28 17.23
CA GLY A 161 -21.01 -29.40 16.79
C GLY A 161 -20.93 -30.73 17.52
N GLU A 162 -20.87 -30.79 18.86
CA GLU A 162 -21.34 -31.98 19.58
C GLU A 162 -22.56 -31.62 20.45
N PRO A 163 -23.79 -32.11 20.12
CA PRO A 163 -24.88 -32.04 21.07
C PRO A 163 -24.59 -33.02 22.21
N ASP A 164 -24.62 -32.53 23.46
CA ASP A 164 -24.65 -33.33 24.64
C ASP A 164 -25.80 -34.35 24.51
N GLU A 165 -25.46 -35.64 24.31
CA GLU A 165 -26.37 -36.73 24.51
C GLU A 165 -26.51 -36.95 26.03
N GLY A 166 -27.55 -36.34 26.63
CA GLY A 166 -28.06 -36.63 27.95
C GLY A 166 -29.10 -37.74 27.92
#